data_6af968b4ae985212360fa322f41bb992
#
_entry.id   6af968b4ae985212360fa322f41bb992
#
_cell.length_a   1.000
_cell.length_b   1.000
_cell.length_c   1.000
_cell.angle_alpha   90.00
_cell.angle_beta   90.00
_cell.angle_gamma   90.00
#
_symmetry.space_group_name_H-M   'P 1'
#
loop_
_entity.id
_entity.type
_entity.pdbx_description
1 polymer ?
#
loop_
_entity_poly.entity_id
_entity_poly.type
_entity_poly.pdbx_seq_one_letter_code
_entity_poly.pdbx_strand_id
1 'polypeptide(L)'
;MAPTTKEGQRAELHKTIWRIANDLRGSVDGWDFKSYVLGMLFYRFISENLTAYINRGEHEAGDESFDYKVLPDAQAEFAREEVVAEKGFYILPSELFANVRERAARDENLNETLARVFKNIEGSALGTDSEDALKGLFDDLDVNSNKLGGTVAKRNQKLVKLLDAIGDLPLGRFENNSIDLFGDAYEYLMQMYAANAGKSGGEYYTPQEVSELLARITVVGKKQVNKVYDPAVGSGSLLLKFDKVLGKNNVRRGFYGQEINLTTYNLARINMFLHDVNYSDFNLAHGDTLIDPAHWDDEPFEAIVSNPPYSIKWEGDANPLLINDERFAPAGVLAPKSKADLAFTMHMLSWLAVNGTAAIVEFPGVLYRGGAEKKIRKYLIDNNYVDAVIQLPADLFFGTTIATCILVLKKSKKTSDVLFIDASAEYKRVGTKNMLLKEHQARILNAFTTREPEDHFATLVGIEDIATNDYNIAVSSYVESEDIRTEVDIVKLNVEIARIVARQAELRTSINAIVSELEAGGNAPV
;
A
#
# COMPACT_ATOMS: atom_id res chain seq x y z
N MET A 1 -16.77 -14.93 24.27
CA MET A 1 -16.04 -15.97 23.52
C MET A 1 -15.24 -15.25 22.44
N ALA A 2 -13.93 -15.42 22.40
CA ALA A 2 -13.11 -14.87 21.33
C ALA A 2 -13.52 -15.53 19.99
N PRO A 3 -13.56 -14.81 18.88
CA PRO A 3 -13.91 -15.38 17.57
C PRO A 3 -12.87 -16.44 17.18
N THR A 4 -13.35 -17.63 16.83
CA THR A 4 -12.51 -18.79 16.51
C THR A 4 -11.99 -18.80 15.06
N THR A 5 -12.48 -17.89 14.21
CA THR A 5 -12.06 -17.78 12.80
C THR A 5 -11.06 -16.63 12.61
N LYS A 6 -10.13 -16.79 11.65
CA LYS A 6 -9.16 -15.74 11.27
C LYS A 6 -9.85 -14.41 10.92
N GLU A 7 -10.96 -14.45 10.20
CA GLU A 7 -11.74 -13.27 9.83
C GLU A 7 -12.36 -12.58 11.06
N GLY A 8 -12.86 -13.38 12.03
CA GLY A 8 -13.39 -12.85 13.27
C GLY A 8 -12.34 -12.17 14.15
N GLN A 9 -11.12 -12.72 14.20
CA GLN A 9 -10.00 -12.11 14.93
C GLN A 9 -9.57 -10.79 14.30
N ARG A 10 -9.49 -10.71 12.97
CA ARG A 10 -9.23 -9.47 12.22
C ARG A 10 -10.29 -8.41 12.47
N ALA A 11 -11.57 -8.80 12.40
CA ALA A 11 -12.67 -7.86 12.64
C ALA A 11 -12.65 -7.26 14.05
N GLU A 12 -12.34 -8.05 15.08
CA GLU A 12 -12.21 -7.57 16.46
C GLU A 12 -10.98 -6.67 16.64
N LEU A 13 -9.85 -7.00 16.00
CA LEU A 13 -8.65 -6.17 15.96
C LEU A 13 -8.95 -4.81 15.32
N HIS A 14 -9.56 -4.79 14.14
CA HIS A 14 -9.93 -3.57 13.41
C HIS A 14 -10.88 -2.68 14.23
N LYS A 15 -11.87 -3.28 14.90
CA LYS A 15 -12.81 -2.57 15.78
C LYS A 15 -12.09 -1.93 16.97
N THR A 16 -11.13 -2.65 17.56
CA THR A 16 -10.35 -2.15 18.70
C THR A 16 -9.43 -1.02 18.26
N ILE A 17 -8.73 -1.16 17.14
CA ILE A 17 -7.89 -0.10 16.56
C ILE A 17 -8.73 1.15 16.26
N TRP A 18 -9.91 0.99 15.67
CA TRP A 18 -10.81 2.11 15.39
C TRP A 18 -11.22 2.86 16.66
N ARG A 19 -11.53 2.14 17.74
CA ARG A 19 -11.86 2.72 19.04
C ARG A 19 -10.68 3.53 19.58
N ILE A 20 -9.47 2.96 19.62
CA ILE A 20 -8.25 3.64 20.07
C ILE A 20 -7.99 4.90 19.24
N ALA A 21 -8.09 4.81 17.92
CA ALA A 21 -7.91 5.94 17.04
C ALA A 21 -8.92 7.07 17.33
N ASN A 22 -10.16 6.73 17.66
CA ASN A 22 -11.19 7.72 18.03
C ASN A 22 -10.96 8.32 19.43
N ASP A 23 -10.56 7.51 20.41
CA ASP A 23 -10.31 7.97 21.78
C ASP A 23 -9.11 8.93 21.85
N LEU A 24 -8.15 8.75 20.96
CA LEU A 24 -6.98 9.61 20.85
C LEU A 24 -7.19 10.79 19.85
N ARG A 25 -8.22 10.71 18.99
CA ARG A 25 -8.61 11.77 18.06
C ARG A 25 -9.12 12.99 18.82
N GLY A 26 -8.43 14.09 18.79
CA GLY A 26 -8.71 15.32 19.55
C GLY A 26 -7.61 15.64 20.55
N SER A 27 -6.65 14.74 20.70
CA SER A 27 -5.45 14.95 21.51
C SER A 27 -4.24 15.37 20.69
N VAL A 28 -4.17 14.97 19.40
CA VAL A 28 -3.08 15.27 18.43
C VAL A 28 -3.74 15.45 17.07
N ASP A 29 -3.25 16.34 16.22
CA ASP A 29 -3.78 16.54 14.86
C ASP A 29 -3.68 15.24 14.05
N GLY A 30 -4.71 14.97 13.23
CA GLY A 30 -4.97 13.63 12.66
C GLY A 30 -3.83 13.00 11.85
N TRP A 31 -2.91 13.80 11.28
CA TRP A 31 -1.78 13.29 10.52
C TRP A 31 -0.60 12.89 11.42
N ASP A 32 -0.29 13.69 12.43
CA ASP A 32 0.80 13.41 13.37
C ASP A 32 0.49 12.22 14.28
N PHE A 33 -0.79 12.01 14.60
CA PHE A 33 -1.25 10.88 15.38
C PHE A 33 -0.86 9.52 14.77
N LYS A 34 -0.84 9.42 13.44
CA LYS A 34 -0.40 8.23 12.68
C LYS A 34 1.00 7.79 13.10
N SER A 35 1.98 8.68 13.08
CA SER A 35 3.38 8.36 13.38
C SER A 35 3.53 7.83 14.81
N TYR A 36 2.79 8.41 15.77
CA TYR A 36 2.82 7.95 17.15
C TYR A 36 2.22 6.55 17.34
N VAL A 37 1.08 6.26 16.73
CA VAL A 37 0.44 4.93 16.83
C VAL A 37 1.28 3.86 16.15
N LEU A 38 1.74 4.14 14.92
CA LEU A 38 2.55 3.19 14.16
C LEU A 38 3.91 2.95 14.80
N GLY A 39 4.59 4.01 15.26
CA GLY A 39 5.88 3.88 15.93
C GLY A 39 5.78 3.12 17.27
N MET A 40 4.72 3.33 18.06
CA MET A 40 4.50 2.57 19.29
C MET A 40 4.07 1.12 19.04
N LEU A 41 3.29 0.87 17.98
CA LEU A 41 2.97 -0.49 17.55
C LEU A 41 4.23 -1.25 17.13
N PHE A 42 5.11 -0.58 16.37
CA PHE A 42 6.39 -1.13 15.98
C PHE A 42 7.30 -1.41 17.19
N TYR A 43 7.42 -0.48 18.12
CA TYR A 43 8.18 -0.67 19.35
C TYR A 43 7.68 -1.87 20.16
N ARG A 44 6.34 -2.03 20.29
CA ARG A 44 5.75 -3.22 20.91
C ARG A 44 6.13 -4.49 20.15
N PHE A 45 6.01 -4.48 18.82
CA PHE A 45 6.31 -5.63 17.98
C PHE A 45 7.75 -6.10 18.15
N ILE A 46 8.74 -5.19 17.97
CA ILE A 46 10.15 -5.58 18.06
C ILE A 46 10.53 -6.05 19.46
N SER A 47 9.92 -5.47 20.51
CA SER A 47 10.11 -5.92 21.90
C SER A 47 9.58 -7.34 22.14
N GLU A 48 8.36 -7.64 21.66
CA GLU A 48 7.75 -8.96 21.79
C GLU A 48 8.46 -10.02 20.92
N ASN A 49 8.85 -9.66 19.69
CA ASN A 49 9.59 -10.53 18.78
C ASN A 49 10.95 -10.92 19.36
N LEU A 50 11.70 -9.94 19.86
CA LEU A 50 13.00 -10.18 20.47
C LEU A 50 12.87 -11.07 21.71
N THR A 51 11.93 -10.76 22.60
CA THR A 51 11.68 -11.57 23.80
C THR A 51 11.34 -13.01 23.45
N ALA A 52 10.44 -13.22 22.49
CA ALA A 52 10.05 -14.55 22.03
C ALA A 52 11.21 -15.33 21.40
N TYR A 53 12.06 -14.63 20.63
CA TYR A 53 13.25 -15.23 20.01
C TYR A 53 14.24 -15.73 21.06
N ILE A 54 14.62 -14.86 22.03
CA ILE A 54 15.59 -15.21 23.07
C ILE A 54 15.04 -16.31 23.98
N ASN A 55 13.78 -16.16 24.45
CA ASN A 55 13.16 -17.18 25.32
C ASN A 55 13.11 -18.54 24.64
N ARG A 56 12.80 -18.60 23.34
CA ARG A 56 12.78 -19.87 22.58
C ARG A 56 14.14 -20.53 22.54
N GLY A 57 15.22 -19.76 22.28
CA GLY A 57 16.58 -20.29 22.26
C GLY A 57 16.99 -20.91 23.60
N GLU A 58 16.69 -20.23 24.71
CA GLU A 58 17.00 -20.73 26.08
C GLU A 58 16.13 -21.93 26.46
N HIS A 59 14.84 -21.93 26.10
CA HIS A 59 13.96 -23.09 26.35
C HIS A 59 14.44 -24.33 25.55
N GLU A 60 14.85 -24.15 24.29
CA GLU A 60 15.42 -25.22 23.47
C GLU A 60 16.77 -25.71 24.03
N ALA A 61 17.54 -24.83 24.70
CA ALA A 61 18.78 -25.19 25.41
C ALA A 61 18.52 -25.88 26.77
N GLY A 62 17.26 -25.95 27.22
CA GLY A 62 16.85 -26.71 28.41
C GLY A 62 16.47 -25.90 29.62
N ASP A 63 16.49 -24.57 29.57
CA ASP A 63 15.97 -23.71 30.64
C ASP A 63 14.52 -23.23 30.34
N GLU A 64 13.55 -24.11 30.57
CA GLU A 64 12.13 -23.83 30.37
C GLU A 64 11.59 -22.69 31.26
N SER A 65 12.33 -22.29 32.32
CA SER A 65 11.95 -21.24 33.25
C SER A 65 12.47 -19.86 32.86
N PHE A 66 13.32 -19.79 31.86
CA PHE A 66 13.93 -18.54 31.41
C PHE A 66 12.88 -17.55 30.89
N ASP A 67 12.95 -16.31 31.34
CA ASP A 67 12.17 -15.20 30.80
C ASP A 67 13.05 -13.95 30.67
N TYR A 68 13.35 -13.60 29.43
CA TYR A 68 14.17 -12.43 29.09
C TYR A 68 13.66 -11.12 29.72
N LYS A 69 12.35 -11.00 29.86
CA LYS A 69 11.71 -9.80 30.43
C LYS A 69 12.18 -9.47 31.85
N VAL A 70 12.53 -10.47 32.64
CA VAL A 70 12.93 -10.30 34.04
C VAL A 70 14.44 -10.40 34.26
N LEU A 71 15.21 -10.65 33.19
CA LEU A 71 16.66 -10.75 33.25
C LEU A 71 17.26 -9.38 33.60
N PRO A 72 18.27 -9.29 34.51
CA PRO A 72 19.01 -8.06 34.74
C PRO A 72 19.75 -7.58 33.48
N ASP A 73 19.71 -6.27 33.17
CA ASP A 73 20.34 -5.70 31.97
C ASP A 73 21.82 -6.07 31.83
N ALA A 74 22.57 -6.09 32.95
CA ALA A 74 23.99 -6.47 32.93
C ALA A 74 24.25 -7.92 32.50
N GLN A 75 23.29 -8.82 32.70
CA GLN A 75 23.37 -10.20 32.22
C GLN A 75 22.90 -10.29 30.76
N ALA A 76 21.86 -9.57 30.42
CA ALA A 76 21.34 -9.53 29.05
C ALA A 76 22.36 -8.99 28.05
N GLU A 77 23.22 -8.07 28.46
CA GLU A 77 24.23 -7.41 27.60
C GLU A 77 25.22 -8.40 26.96
N PHE A 78 25.45 -9.58 27.54
CA PHE A 78 26.34 -10.60 26.98
C PHE A 78 25.83 -11.20 25.66
N ALA A 79 24.51 -11.15 25.39
CA ALA A 79 23.90 -11.68 24.17
C ALA A 79 23.82 -10.64 23.04
N ARG A 80 24.20 -9.37 23.29
CA ARG A 80 23.99 -8.25 22.35
C ARG A 80 24.50 -8.53 20.95
N GLU A 81 25.78 -8.92 20.82
CA GLU A 81 26.43 -9.08 19.51
C GLU A 81 25.75 -10.17 18.68
N GLU A 82 25.45 -11.32 19.29
CA GLU A 82 24.77 -12.43 18.62
C GLU A 82 23.35 -12.06 18.20
N VAL A 83 22.59 -11.42 19.09
CA VAL A 83 21.21 -11.01 18.83
C VAL A 83 21.14 -9.95 17.73
N VAL A 84 22.08 -8.98 17.71
CA VAL A 84 22.14 -7.98 16.63
C VAL A 84 22.47 -8.63 15.30
N ALA A 85 23.39 -9.59 15.26
CA ALA A 85 23.73 -10.32 14.03
C ALA A 85 22.51 -11.08 13.45
N GLU A 86 21.65 -11.64 14.31
CA GLU A 86 20.49 -12.44 13.89
C GLU A 86 19.23 -11.58 13.62
N LYS A 87 18.95 -10.58 14.48
CA LYS A 87 17.72 -9.80 14.45
C LYS A 87 17.89 -8.40 13.86
N GLY A 88 19.12 -7.91 13.77
CA GLY A 88 19.45 -6.57 13.30
C GLY A 88 19.38 -5.49 14.39
N PHE A 89 18.86 -5.79 15.58
CA PHE A 89 18.73 -4.83 16.67
C PHE A 89 18.78 -5.52 18.04
N TYR A 90 18.96 -4.70 19.08
CA TYR A 90 18.95 -5.16 20.46
C TYR A 90 18.15 -4.22 21.36
N ILE A 91 17.44 -4.79 22.34
CA ILE A 91 16.67 -4.07 23.36
C ILE A 91 16.96 -4.69 24.72
N LEU A 92 17.44 -3.89 25.67
CA LEU A 92 17.64 -4.33 27.04
C LEU A 92 16.31 -4.71 27.73
N PRO A 93 16.31 -5.68 28.65
CA PRO A 93 15.08 -6.03 29.40
C PRO A 93 14.36 -4.84 30.00
N SER A 94 15.09 -3.91 30.65
CA SER A 94 14.51 -2.69 31.21
C SER A 94 13.88 -1.76 30.15
N GLU A 95 14.25 -1.88 28.89
CA GLU A 95 13.80 -1.06 27.76
C GLU A 95 12.73 -1.75 26.89
N LEU A 96 12.33 -2.98 27.21
CA LEU A 96 11.22 -3.66 26.55
C LEU A 96 9.90 -2.90 26.74
N PHE A 97 9.07 -2.88 25.70
CA PHE A 97 7.76 -2.20 25.71
C PHE A 97 6.94 -2.54 26.96
N ALA A 98 6.86 -3.82 27.34
CA ALA A 98 6.09 -4.26 28.49
C ALA A 98 6.62 -3.66 29.79
N ASN A 99 7.94 -3.63 29.99
CA ASN A 99 8.58 -3.11 31.21
C ASN A 99 8.51 -1.57 31.28
N VAL A 100 8.64 -0.88 30.15
CA VAL A 100 8.45 0.57 30.08
C VAL A 100 6.99 0.93 30.37
N ARG A 101 6.03 0.22 29.77
CA ARG A 101 4.59 0.42 30.03
C ARG A 101 4.23 0.25 31.51
N GLU A 102 4.73 -0.80 32.17
CA GLU A 102 4.43 -1.09 33.59
C GLU A 102 4.82 0.06 34.52
N ARG A 103 5.92 0.76 34.25
CA ARG A 103 6.38 1.90 35.07
C ARG A 103 5.95 3.27 34.54
N ALA A 104 5.39 3.35 33.32
CA ALA A 104 5.11 4.60 32.61
C ALA A 104 4.31 5.62 33.43
N ALA A 105 3.27 5.18 34.15
CA ALA A 105 2.42 6.06 34.96
C ALA A 105 3.16 6.71 36.16
N ARG A 106 4.32 6.17 36.56
CA ARG A 106 5.15 6.66 37.68
C ARG A 106 6.44 7.35 37.20
N ASP A 107 6.72 7.30 35.89
CA ASP A 107 7.90 7.93 35.30
C ASP A 107 7.59 9.39 34.94
N GLU A 108 8.05 10.32 35.77
CA GLU A 108 7.86 11.76 35.56
C GLU A 108 8.60 12.30 34.31
N ASN A 109 9.60 11.54 33.80
CA ASN A 109 10.39 11.84 32.62
C ASN A 109 10.17 10.81 31.49
N LEU A 110 8.98 10.25 31.38
CA LEU A 110 8.65 9.20 30.40
C LEU A 110 9.03 9.56 28.96
N ASN A 111 8.87 10.84 28.56
CA ASN A 111 9.28 11.32 27.26
C ASN A 111 10.80 11.19 27.02
N GLU A 112 11.63 11.48 28.03
CA GLU A 112 13.08 11.30 27.93
C GLU A 112 13.48 9.82 27.96
N THR A 113 12.79 9.03 28.80
CA THR A 113 12.97 7.57 28.84
C THR A 113 12.71 6.95 27.47
N LEU A 114 11.59 7.26 26.84
CA LEU A 114 11.26 6.75 25.50
C LEU A 114 12.25 7.23 24.43
N ALA A 115 12.63 8.54 24.44
CA ALA A 115 13.62 9.06 23.50
C ALA A 115 14.97 8.32 23.61
N ARG A 116 15.39 8.00 24.84
CA ARG A 116 16.62 7.21 25.09
C ARG A 116 16.48 5.78 24.58
N VAL A 117 15.36 5.12 24.89
CA VAL A 117 15.07 3.75 24.42
C VAL A 117 15.17 3.65 22.89
N PHE A 118 14.52 4.56 22.16
CA PHE A 118 14.54 4.57 20.70
C PHE A 118 15.96 4.78 20.16
N LYS A 119 16.72 5.71 20.73
CA LYS A 119 18.14 5.91 20.38
C LYS A 119 18.99 4.68 20.69
N ASN A 120 18.74 3.98 21.77
CA ASN A 120 19.49 2.78 22.13
C ASN A 120 19.17 1.63 21.15
N ILE A 121 17.92 1.48 20.73
CA ILE A 121 17.51 0.49 19.73
C ILE A 121 18.23 0.77 18.39
N GLU A 122 18.13 2.00 17.87
CA GLU A 122 18.82 2.38 16.63
C GLU A 122 20.34 2.27 16.77
N GLY A 123 20.89 2.74 17.89
CA GLY A 123 22.32 2.68 18.19
C GLY A 123 22.87 1.28 18.34
N SER A 124 22.02 0.28 18.63
CA SER A 124 22.47 -1.12 18.72
C SER A 124 22.91 -1.69 17.37
N ALA A 125 22.43 -1.14 16.26
CA ALA A 125 22.77 -1.55 14.91
C ALA A 125 23.97 -0.77 14.32
N LEU A 126 24.50 0.22 15.01
CA LEU A 126 25.56 1.09 14.48
C LEU A 126 26.84 0.29 14.17
N GLY A 127 27.34 0.43 12.94
CA GLY A 127 28.52 -0.28 12.45
C GLY A 127 28.27 -1.75 12.10
N THR A 128 27.02 -2.19 12.03
CA THR A 128 26.63 -3.54 11.60
C THR A 128 25.91 -3.51 10.25
N ASP A 129 25.68 -4.66 9.65
CA ASP A 129 24.96 -4.79 8.36
C ASP A 129 23.50 -4.33 8.43
N SER A 130 22.92 -4.20 9.64
CA SER A 130 21.56 -3.72 9.86
C SER A 130 21.44 -2.21 10.10
N GLU A 131 22.55 -1.46 10.10
CA GLU A 131 22.52 -0.02 10.40
C GLU A 131 21.52 0.74 9.53
N ASP A 132 21.56 0.53 8.22
CA ASP A 132 20.67 1.23 7.28
C ASP A 132 19.20 0.86 7.46
N ALA A 133 18.91 -0.37 7.93
CA ALA A 133 17.56 -0.81 8.20
C ALA A 133 16.97 -0.17 9.47
N LEU A 134 17.79 0.24 10.44
CA LEU A 134 17.38 0.75 11.75
C LEU A 134 17.53 2.26 11.93
N LYS A 135 18.53 2.88 11.28
CA LYS A 135 18.87 4.29 11.46
C LYS A 135 17.71 5.23 11.15
N GLY A 136 17.36 6.11 12.09
CA GLY A 136 16.29 7.10 11.95
C GLY A 136 14.89 6.50 11.88
N LEU A 137 14.70 5.26 12.29
CA LEU A 137 13.42 4.56 12.17
C LEU A 137 12.35 5.15 13.10
N PHE A 138 12.79 5.76 14.22
CA PHE A 138 11.93 6.43 15.20
C PHE A 138 11.89 7.96 15.04
N ASP A 139 12.54 8.55 14.02
CA ASP A 139 12.62 10.02 13.87
C ASP A 139 11.25 10.69 13.74
N ASP A 140 10.27 10.01 13.14
CA ASP A 140 8.89 10.50 13.03
C ASP A 140 8.09 10.39 14.35
N LEU A 141 8.64 9.76 15.40
CA LEU A 141 8.05 9.57 16.72
C LEU A 141 8.65 10.56 17.73
N ASP A 142 8.45 11.86 17.52
CA ASP A 142 8.97 12.90 18.45
C ASP A 142 8.17 12.96 19.76
N VAL A 143 8.61 12.19 20.75
CA VAL A 143 7.99 12.11 22.10
C VAL A 143 8.14 13.40 22.90
N ASN A 144 8.97 14.36 22.43
CA ASN A 144 9.16 15.69 23.04
C ASN A 144 8.33 16.78 22.36
N SER A 145 7.58 16.45 21.30
CA SER A 145 6.81 17.41 20.51
C SER A 145 5.76 18.16 21.35
N ASN A 146 5.63 19.46 21.10
CA ASN A 146 4.55 20.27 21.66
C ASN A 146 3.15 19.84 21.19
N LYS A 147 3.06 19.06 20.10
CA LYS A 147 1.81 18.46 19.60
C LYS A 147 1.21 17.47 20.60
N LEU A 148 2.06 16.77 21.38
CA LEU A 148 1.61 15.93 22.49
C LEU A 148 1.15 16.75 23.70
N GLY A 149 1.66 17.96 23.90
CA GLY A 149 1.28 18.84 24.98
C GLY A 149 2.33 19.92 25.26
N GLY A 150 1.88 21.11 25.66
CA GLY A 150 2.75 22.25 25.93
C GLY A 150 3.61 22.13 27.21
N THR A 151 3.42 21.08 28.01
CA THR A 151 4.22 20.79 29.22
C THR A 151 4.62 19.32 29.26
N VAL A 152 5.74 19.00 29.94
CA VAL A 152 6.22 17.62 30.11
C VAL A 152 5.11 16.74 30.70
N ALA A 153 4.43 17.19 31.75
CA ALA A 153 3.35 16.44 32.38
C ALA A 153 2.20 16.09 31.39
N LYS A 154 1.79 17.05 30.54
CA LYS A 154 0.76 16.80 29.51
C LYS A 154 1.24 15.82 28.44
N ARG A 155 2.50 15.93 28.00
CA ARG A 155 3.10 14.98 27.05
C ARG A 155 3.11 13.57 27.64
N ASN A 156 3.62 13.42 28.87
CA ASN A 156 3.72 12.14 29.55
C ASN A 156 2.34 11.49 29.77
N GLN A 157 1.32 12.26 30.14
CA GLN A 157 -0.05 11.73 30.24
C GLN A 157 -0.56 11.14 28.92
N LYS A 158 -0.24 11.77 27.77
CA LYS A 158 -0.63 11.24 26.45
C LYS A 158 0.18 10.01 26.08
N LEU A 159 1.49 10.01 26.37
CA LEU A 159 2.36 8.85 26.14
C LEU A 159 1.93 7.64 26.94
N VAL A 160 1.55 7.81 28.23
CA VAL A 160 0.96 6.74 29.05
C VAL A 160 -0.29 6.17 28.39
N LYS A 161 -1.24 7.04 28.02
CA LYS A 161 -2.47 6.59 27.32
C LYS A 161 -2.18 5.84 26.02
N LEU A 162 -1.19 6.29 25.25
CA LEU A 162 -0.78 5.65 24.02
C LEU A 162 -0.17 4.27 24.27
N LEU A 163 0.77 4.16 25.23
CA LEU A 163 1.36 2.89 25.65
C LEU A 163 0.29 1.89 26.13
N ASP A 164 -0.67 2.36 26.95
CA ASP A 164 -1.76 1.51 27.42
C ASP A 164 -2.67 1.06 26.26
N ALA A 165 -3.07 2.00 25.41
CA ALA A 165 -3.93 1.71 24.28
C ALA A 165 -3.30 0.70 23.30
N ILE A 166 -2.01 0.88 22.99
CA ILE A 166 -1.26 -0.05 22.12
C ILE A 166 -1.03 -1.38 22.85
N GLY A 167 -0.70 -1.35 24.16
CA GLY A 167 -0.49 -2.55 24.96
C GLY A 167 -1.73 -3.43 25.13
N ASP A 168 -2.92 -2.83 25.10
CA ASP A 168 -4.21 -3.52 25.21
C ASP A 168 -4.75 -4.10 23.88
N LEU A 169 -4.07 -3.84 22.75
CA LEU A 169 -4.45 -4.44 21.48
C LEU A 169 -4.37 -5.98 21.55
N PRO A 170 -5.42 -6.70 21.11
CA PRO A 170 -5.46 -8.16 21.14
C PRO A 170 -4.64 -8.77 20.00
N LEU A 171 -3.33 -8.58 20.03
CA LEU A 171 -2.39 -9.07 19.00
C LEU A 171 -1.94 -10.52 19.23
N GLY A 172 -2.46 -11.18 20.28
CA GLY A 172 -2.12 -12.56 20.61
C GLY A 172 -0.72 -12.71 21.21
N ARG A 173 -0.25 -13.96 21.33
CA ARG A 173 1.13 -14.26 21.67
C ARG A 173 1.90 -14.61 20.40
N PHE A 174 3.11 -14.10 20.26
CA PHE A 174 3.97 -14.28 19.09
C PHE A 174 4.16 -15.77 18.72
N GLU A 175 4.27 -16.62 19.72
CA GLU A 175 4.50 -18.08 19.59
C GLU A 175 3.31 -18.86 19.01
N ASN A 176 2.10 -18.35 19.12
CA ASN A 176 0.86 -19.06 18.78
C ASN A 176 0.06 -18.41 17.64
N ASN A 177 0.61 -17.38 16.97
CA ASN A 177 -0.12 -16.64 15.95
C ASN A 177 -0.06 -17.34 14.59
N SER A 178 -1.18 -17.91 14.19
CA SER A 178 -1.40 -18.38 12.82
C SER A 178 -1.71 -17.24 11.82
N ILE A 179 -1.74 -15.98 12.31
CA ILE A 179 -2.05 -14.76 11.55
C ILE A 179 -1.01 -13.73 11.91
N ASP A 180 -0.53 -13.02 10.91
CA ASP A 180 0.29 -11.83 11.10
C ASP A 180 -0.59 -10.66 11.60
N LEU A 181 -0.88 -10.66 12.91
CA LEU A 181 -1.77 -9.67 13.51
C LEU A 181 -1.15 -8.27 13.60
N PHE A 182 0.17 -8.16 13.73
CA PHE A 182 0.85 -6.88 13.74
C PHE A 182 0.85 -6.25 12.34
N GLY A 183 1.19 -7.04 11.32
CA GLY A 183 1.10 -6.60 9.93
C GLY A 183 -0.34 -6.27 9.52
N ASP A 184 -1.32 -7.10 9.89
CA ASP A 184 -2.75 -6.80 9.65
C ASP A 184 -3.20 -5.50 10.38
N ALA A 185 -2.71 -5.23 11.59
CA ALA A 185 -2.97 -3.98 12.31
C ALA A 185 -2.36 -2.77 11.60
N TYR A 186 -1.13 -2.89 11.14
CA TYR A 186 -0.43 -1.85 10.38
C TYR A 186 -1.18 -1.53 9.09
N GLU A 187 -1.49 -2.53 8.28
CA GLU A 187 -2.20 -2.37 7.01
C GLU A 187 -3.58 -1.72 7.20
N TYR A 188 -4.31 -2.12 8.24
CA TYR A 188 -5.59 -1.48 8.57
C TYR A 188 -5.44 -0.01 8.96
N LEU A 189 -4.43 0.32 9.78
CA LEU A 189 -4.10 1.70 10.13
C LEU A 189 -3.75 2.52 8.88
N MET A 190 -2.92 1.99 7.99
CA MET A 190 -2.56 2.65 6.74
C MET A 190 -3.78 2.90 5.85
N GLN A 191 -4.65 1.91 5.69
CA GLN A 191 -5.93 2.05 4.95
C GLN A 191 -6.83 3.14 5.55
N MET A 192 -6.99 3.14 6.87
CA MET A 192 -7.80 4.13 7.59
C MET A 192 -7.25 5.55 7.40
N TYR A 193 -5.92 5.71 7.41
CA TYR A 193 -5.27 7.00 7.18
C TYR A 193 -5.38 7.45 5.72
N ALA A 194 -5.19 6.57 4.75
CA ALA A 194 -5.38 6.87 3.35
C ALA A 194 -6.80 7.33 3.04
N ALA A 195 -7.81 6.69 3.63
CA ALA A 195 -9.20 7.07 3.49
C ALA A 195 -9.51 8.48 4.02
N ASN A 196 -8.79 8.94 5.05
CA ASN A 196 -8.99 10.25 5.68
C ASN A 196 -8.07 11.35 5.11
N ALA A 197 -7.01 11.00 4.39
CA ALA A 197 -6.02 11.95 3.85
C ALA A 197 -6.46 12.66 2.55
N GLY A 198 -7.65 12.37 2.03
CA GLY A 198 -8.18 12.98 0.81
C GLY A 198 -7.33 12.64 -0.42
N LYS A 199 -6.95 13.67 -1.23
CA LYS A 199 -6.17 13.46 -2.47
C LYS A 199 -4.80 12.82 -2.25
N SER A 200 -4.14 13.11 -1.14
CA SER A 200 -2.82 12.56 -0.80
C SER A 200 -2.88 11.09 -0.35
N GLY A 201 -4.05 10.57 0.01
CA GLY A 201 -4.17 9.19 0.48
C GLY A 201 -3.84 8.13 -0.56
N GLY A 202 -4.11 8.43 -1.84
CA GLY A 202 -3.80 7.53 -2.96
C GLY A 202 -2.30 7.44 -3.29
N GLU A 203 -1.51 8.41 -2.87
CA GLU A 203 -0.06 8.45 -3.12
C GLU A 203 0.72 7.51 -2.20
N TYR A 204 0.10 7.07 -1.08
CA TYR A 204 0.79 6.29 -0.04
C TYR A 204 0.24 4.87 0.13
N TYR A 205 -0.89 4.56 -0.47
CA TYR A 205 -1.56 3.29 -0.23
C TYR A 205 -2.22 2.74 -1.48
N THR A 206 -1.77 1.57 -1.91
CA THR A 206 -2.41 0.78 -2.98
C THR A 206 -3.40 -0.20 -2.37
N PRO A 207 -4.64 -0.30 -2.90
CA PRO A 207 -5.59 -1.31 -2.43
C PRO A 207 -4.99 -2.72 -2.43
N GLN A 208 -5.23 -3.46 -1.36
CA GLN A 208 -4.60 -4.77 -1.13
C GLN A 208 -4.88 -5.77 -2.25
N GLU A 209 -6.09 -5.72 -2.80
CA GLU A 209 -6.53 -6.56 -3.92
C GLU A 209 -5.80 -6.22 -5.23
N VAL A 210 -5.47 -4.96 -5.46
CA VAL A 210 -4.67 -4.53 -6.62
C VAL A 210 -3.21 -4.96 -6.43
N SER A 211 -2.67 -4.77 -5.21
CA SER A 211 -1.32 -5.22 -4.86
C SER A 211 -1.15 -6.73 -5.07
N GLU A 212 -2.14 -7.52 -4.65
CA GLU A 212 -2.13 -8.98 -4.85
C GLU A 212 -2.22 -9.34 -6.34
N LEU A 213 -3.04 -8.63 -7.13
CA LEU A 213 -3.16 -8.85 -8.57
C LEU A 213 -1.84 -8.55 -9.30
N LEU A 214 -1.17 -7.42 -8.99
CA LEU A 214 0.14 -7.06 -9.56
C LEU A 214 1.19 -8.14 -9.27
N ALA A 215 1.29 -8.57 -8.00
CA ALA A 215 2.21 -9.64 -7.61
C ALA A 215 1.93 -10.93 -8.38
N ARG A 216 0.66 -11.38 -8.45
CA ARG A 216 0.26 -12.60 -9.19
C ARG A 216 0.60 -12.51 -10.68
N ILE A 217 0.34 -11.38 -11.34
CA ILE A 217 0.66 -11.16 -12.76
C ILE A 217 2.17 -11.33 -13.02
N THR A 218 3.02 -10.74 -12.16
CA THR A 218 4.47 -10.76 -12.36
C THR A 218 5.12 -12.12 -12.15
N VAL A 219 4.45 -13.03 -11.45
CA VAL A 219 4.98 -14.37 -11.15
C VAL A 219 4.22 -15.52 -11.82
N VAL A 220 3.37 -15.23 -12.82
CA VAL A 220 2.67 -16.28 -13.57
C VAL A 220 3.68 -17.30 -14.12
N GLY A 221 3.47 -18.57 -13.79
CA GLY A 221 4.34 -19.68 -14.21
C GLY A 221 5.64 -19.82 -13.42
N LYS A 222 5.89 -18.98 -12.41
CA LYS A 222 7.07 -19.04 -11.55
C LYS A 222 6.70 -19.58 -10.17
N LYS A 223 7.60 -20.38 -9.57
CA LYS A 223 7.48 -20.85 -8.18
C LYS A 223 8.33 -20.01 -7.22
N GLN A 224 9.33 -19.32 -7.76
CA GLN A 224 10.27 -18.47 -7.03
C GLN A 224 10.81 -17.39 -7.97
N VAL A 225 11.30 -16.31 -7.41
CA VAL A 225 12.01 -15.23 -8.12
C VAL A 225 13.33 -14.91 -7.42
N ASN A 226 14.26 -14.29 -8.14
CA ASN A 226 15.53 -13.85 -7.54
C ASN A 226 15.27 -12.73 -6.52
N LYS A 227 14.73 -11.62 -6.99
CA LYS A 227 14.45 -10.39 -6.24
C LYS A 227 13.15 -9.77 -6.72
N VAL A 228 12.53 -8.98 -5.87
CA VAL A 228 11.37 -8.14 -6.20
C VAL A 228 11.76 -6.68 -6.02
N TYR A 229 11.27 -5.80 -6.91
CA TYR A 229 11.59 -4.38 -6.86
C TYR A 229 10.35 -3.50 -7.04
N ASP A 230 10.31 -2.38 -6.31
CA ASP A 230 9.35 -1.28 -6.48
C ASP A 230 10.08 0.07 -6.48
N PRO A 231 10.14 0.81 -7.62
CA PRO A 231 10.81 2.10 -7.73
C PRO A 231 10.12 3.26 -7.00
N ALA A 232 8.90 3.06 -6.51
CA ALA A 232 8.13 4.03 -5.73
C ALA A 232 7.40 3.28 -4.59
N VAL A 233 8.22 2.72 -3.69
CA VAL A 233 7.81 1.64 -2.78
C VAL A 233 6.69 2.04 -1.82
N GLY A 234 6.49 3.32 -1.56
CA GLY A 234 5.45 3.80 -0.68
C GLY A 234 5.56 3.16 0.71
N SER A 235 4.49 2.50 1.16
CA SER A 235 4.46 1.78 2.44
C SER A 235 5.08 0.38 2.39
N GLY A 236 5.57 -0.10 1.26
CA GLY A 236 6.10 -1.46 1.09
C GLY A 236 5.05 -2.55 0.90
N SER A 237 3.78 -2.21 0.96
CA SER A 237 2.68 -3.19 0.90
C SER A 237 2.62 -4.01 -0.39
N LEU A 238 3.06 -3.45 -1.53
CA LEU A 238 3.16 -4.19 -2.80
C LEU A 238 4.18 -5.32 -2.71
N LEU A 239 5.37 -5.03 -2.18
CA LEU A 239 6.46 -6.00 -2.06
C LEU A 239 6.06 -7.17 -1.17
N LEU A 240 5.42 -6.90 -0.04
CA LEU A 240 4.99 -7.90 0.93
C LEU A 240 3.94 -8.89 0.40
N LYS A 241 3.25 -8.56 -0.72
CA LYS A 241 2.31 -9.51 -1.34
C LYS A 241 2.99 -10.72 -1.96
N PHE A 242 4.27 -10.62 -2.30
CA PHE A 242 4.99 -11.74 -2.89
C PHE A 242 5.15 -12.91 -1.93
N ASP A 243 5.36 -12.66 -0.63
CA ASP A 243 5.38 -13.72 0.39
C ASP A 243 4.04 -14.46 0.48
N LYS A 244 2.94 -13.74 0.33
CA LYS A 244 1.61 -14.34 0.30
C LYS A 244 1.35 -15.15 -0.99
N VAL A 245 1.86 -14.67 -2.12
CA VAL A 245 1.61 -15.27 -3.45
C VAL A 245 2.53 -16.44 -3.73
N LEU A 246 3.80 -16.31 -3.43
CA LEU A 246 4.82 -17.34 -3.68
C LEU A 246 5.05 -18.25 -2.48
N GLY A 247 4.78 -17.77 -1.26
CA GLY A 247 5.18 -18.39 0.00
C GLY A 247 6.50 -17.82 0.52
N LYS A 248 6.67 -17.80 1.85
CA LYS A 248 7.92 -17.33 2.50
C LYS A 248 9.14 -18.03 1.90
N ASN A 249 10.24 -17.31 1.77
CA ASN A 249 11.55 -17.77 1.25
C ASN A 249 11.60 -18.06 -0.28
N ASN A 250 10.56 -17.74 -1.03
CA ASN A 250 10.56 -17.91 -2.49
C ASN A 250 10.93 -16.63 -3.27
N VAL A 251 11.16 -15.53 -2.55
CA VAL A 251 11.92 -14.36 -3.02
C VAL A 251 13.35 -14.53 -2.48
N ARG A 252 14.27 -15.08 -3.29
CA ARG A 252 15.53 -15.66 -2.82
C ARG A 252 16.56 -14.67 -2.27
N ARG A 253 16.54 -13.43 -2.76
CA ARG A 253 17.46 -12.34 -2.38
C ARG A 253 16.72 -11.13 -1.85
N GLY A 254 15.44 -11.30 -1.50
CA GLY A 254 14.66 -10.32 -0.79
C GLY A 254 14.01 -9.23 -1.65
N PHE A 255 13.58 -8.21 -0.94
CA PHE A 255 12.76 -7.12 -1.44
C PHE A 255 13.59 -5.85 -1.60
N TYR A 256 13.43 -5.18 -2.73
CA TYR A 256 14.15 -3.95 -3.06
C TYR A 256 13.15 -2.83 -3.35
N GLY A 257 13.49 -1.63 -2.98
CA GLY A 257 12.64 -0.48 -3.29
C GLY A 257 13.32 0.85 -3.05
N GLN A 258 12.71 1.91 -3.57
CA GLN A 258 13.17 3.27 -3.33
C GLN A 258 11.99 4.20 -3.10
N GLU A 259 12.15 5.15 -2.16
CA GLU A 259 11.11 6.11 -1.78
C GLU A 259 11.72 7.49 -1.55
N ILE A 260 11.12 8.50 -2.17
CA ILE A 260 11.62 9.88 -2.09
C ILE A 260 11.23 10.56 -0.76
N ASN A 261 10.10 10.18 -0.17
CA ASN A 261 9.61 10.78 1.07
C ASN A 261 10.18 10.03 2.28
N LEU A 262 10.93 10.72 3.14
CA LEU A 262 11.60 10.13 4.30
C LEU A 262 10.63 9.44 5.26
N THR A 263 9.51 10.07 5.59
CA THR A 263 8.50 9.49 6.48
C THR A 263 7.90 8.22 5.88
N THR A 264 7.58 8.22 4.59
CA THR A 264 7.04 7.05 3.89
C THR A 264 8.09 5.94 3.77
N TYR A 265 9.36 6.28 3.53
CA TYR A 265 10.48 5.35 3.58
C TYR A 265 10.61 4.67 4.96
N ASN A 266 10.53 5.44 6.06
CA ASN A 266 10.54 4.89 7.41
C ASN A 266 9.35 3.94 7.63
N LEU A 267 8.16 4.31 7.16
CA LEU A 267 6.97 3.46 7.24
C LEU A 267 7.13 2.14 6.46
N ALA A 268 7.79 2.16 5.30
CA ALA A 268 8.06 0.94 4.54
C ALA A 268 9.00 -0.01 5.31
N ARG A 269 10.08 0.50 5.92
CA ARG A 269 10.99 -0.31 6.75
C ARG A 269 10.26 -0.91 7.97
N ILE A 270 9.47 -0.10 8.66
CA ILE A 270 8.61 -0.56 9.77
C ILE A 270 7.68 -1.69 9.29
N ASN A 271 7.09 -1.54 8.11
CA ASN A 271 6.19 -2.54 7.54
C ASN A 271 6.90 -3.87 7.25
N MET A 272 8.13 -3.83 6.72
CA MET A 272 8.94 -5.04 6.53
C MET A 272 9.14 -5.79 7.85
N PHE A 273 9.59 -5.09 8.88
CA PHE A 273 9.77 -5.72 10.21
C PHE A 273 8.46 -6.26 10.80
N LEU A 274 7.35 -5.51 10.71
CA LEU A 274 6.04 -5.93 11.24
C LEU A 274 5.51 -7.21 10.56
N HIS A 275 5.95 -7.50 9.34
CA HIS A 275 5.66 -8.75 8.63
C HIS A 275 6.73 -9.83 8.83
N ASP A 276 7.62 -9.65 9.83
CA ASP A 276 8.69 -10.58 10.17
C ASP A 276 9.65 -10.84 9.00
N VAL A 277 9.90 -9.81 8.18
CA VAL A 277 10.96 -9.82 7.16
C VAL A 277 12.27 -9.42 7.84
N ASN A 278 13.29 -10.27 7.74
CA ASN A 278 14.58 -9.99 8.34
C ASN A 278 15.25 -8.79 7.63
N TYR A 279 16.07 -8.03 8.36
CA TYR A 279 16.82 -6.89 7.81
C TYR A 279 17.70 -7.27 6.60
N SER A 280 18.19 -8.51 6.55
CA SER A 280 18.98 -9.04 5.44
C SER A 280 18.16 -9.35 4.18
N ASP A 281 16.83 -9.44 4.32
CA ASP A 281 15.93 -9.84 3.24
C ASP A 281 15.24 -8.65 2.57
N PHE A 282 15.57 -7.41 2.94
CA PHE A 282 15.11 -6.22 2.24
C PHE A 282 16.20 -5.15 2.13
N ASN A 283 16.17 -4.43 1.01
CA ASN A 283 17.05 -3.28 0.74
C ASN A 283 16.18 -2.14 0.21
N LEU A 284 15.77 -1.25 1.12
CA LEU A 284 14.99 -0.07 0.78
C LEU A 284 15.92 1.14 0.85
N ALA A 285 15.83 2.02 -0.15
CA ALA A 285 16.64 3.23 -0.24
C ALA A 285 15.79 4.49 -0.18
N HIS A 286 16.32 5.55 0.43
CA HIS A 286 15.72 6.88 0.43
C HIS A 286 16.31 7.71 -0.70
N GLY A 287 15.47 8.26 -1.58
CA GLY A 287 15.92 9.15 -2.66
C GLY A 287 15.00 9.13 -3.88
N ASP A 288 15.32 10.01 -4.84
CA ASP A 288 14.57 10.11 -6.11
C ASP A 288 15.07 9.06 -7.11
N THR A 289 14.28 8.02 -7.33
CA THR A 289 14.57 6.92 -8.26
C THR A 289 14.86 7.37 -9.69
N LEU A 290 14.21 8.44 -10.14
CA LEU A 290 14.37 8.90 -11.52
C LEU A 290 15.69 9.65 -11.74
N ILE A 291 16.24 10.24 -10.67
CA ILE A 291 17.44 11.09 -10.72
C ILE A 291 18.66 10.35 -10.16
N ASP A 292 18.49 9.68 -9.02
CA ASP A 292 19.54 8.98 -8.29
C ASP A 292 19.09 7.57 -7.89
N PRO A 293 19.10 6.61 -8.85
CA PRO A 293 18.65 5.25 -8.61
C PRO A 293 19.62 4.48 -7.71
N ALA A 294 19.18 4.09 -6.51
CA ALA A 294 20.03 3.48 -5.49
C ALA A 294 20.51 2.06 -5.84
N HIS A 295 19.77 1.31 -6.66
CA HIS A 295 20.07 -0.08 -6.98
C HIS A 295 20.67 -0.25 -8.39
N TRP A 296 21.49 0.71 -8.81
CA TRP A 296 22.07 0.77 -10.17
C TRP A 296 22.95 -0.43 -10.51
N ASP A 297 23.76 -0.89 -9.56
CA ASP A 297 24.72 -1.99 -9.75
C ASP A 297 24.12 -3.37 -9.40
N ASP A 298 22.84 -3.42 -9.05
CA ASP A 298 22.19 -4.66 -8.71
C ASP A 298 21.90 -5.54 -9.93
N GLU A 299 21.94 -6.86 -9.71
CA GLU A 299 21.47 -7.82 -10.70
C GLU A 299 20.02 -7.54 -11.10
N PRO A 300 19.65 -7.63 -12.41
CA PRO A 300 18.30 -7.35 -12.88
C PRO A 300 17.22 -8.14 -12.14
N PHE A 301 16.04 -7.54 -11.99
CA PHE A 301 14.93 -8.05 -11.20
C PHE A 301 14.00 -8.94 -12.02
N GLU A 302 13.63 -10.11 -11.50
CA GLU A 302 12.69 -11.01 -12.17
C GLU A 302 11.21 -10.62 -11.98
N ALA A 303 10.93 -9.82 -10.95
CA ALA A 303 9.61 -9.25 -10.71
C ALA A 303 9.75 -7.77 -10.30
N ILE A 304 9.07 -6.89 -11.03
CA ILE A 304 8.99 -5.46 -10.71
C ILE A 304 7.51 -5.07 -10.65
N VAL A 305 7.12 -4.43 -9.55
CA VAL A 305 5.77 -3.90 -9.38
C VAL A 305 5.85 -2.45 -8.97
N SER A 306 4.89 -1.62 -9.36
CA SER A 306 4.80 -0.27 -8.84
C SER A 306 3.40 0.33 -9.00
N ASN A 307 3.06 1.21 -8.07
CA ASN A 307 1.99 2.18 -8.21
C ASN A 307 2.57 3.58 -7.95
N PRO A 308 3.31 4.15 -8.93
CA PRO A 308 3.96 5.44 -8.75
C PRO A 308 2.93 6.58 -8.65
N PRO A 309 3.31 7.74 -8.10
CA PRO A 309 2.43 8.90 -8.06
C PRO A 309 2.10 9.40 -9.47
N TYR A 310 0.79 9.57 -9.77
CA TYR A 310 0.33 9.89 -11.12
C TYR A 310 0.60 11.34 -11.51
N SER A 311 1.12 11.51 -12.74
CA SER A 311 1.29 12.82 -13.38
C SER A 311 2.05 13.84 -12.53
N ILE A 312 3.07 13.39 -11.80
CA ILE A 312 3.95 14.29 -11.04
C ILE A 312 4.96 14.97 -11.96
N LYS A 313 5.44 16.13 -11.52
CA LYS A 313 6.57 16.80 -12.15
C LYS A 313 7.88 16.12 -11.77
N TRP A 314 8.80 16.06 -12.72
CA TRP A 314 10.16 15.58 -12.53
C TRP A 314 11.15 16.46 -13.29
N GLU A 315 12.45 16.23 -13.18
CA GLU A 315 13.44 17.06 -13.89
C GLU A 315 13.30 17.00 -15.41
N GLY A 316 13.12 15.80 -15.96
CA GLY A 316 12.93 15.60 -17.39
C GLY A 316 14.02 16.30 -18.22
N ASP A 317 13.60 17.02 -19.24
CA ASP A 317 14.47 17.78 -20.15
C ASP A 317 15.17 19.01 -19.51
N ALA A 318 14.83 19.37 -18.28
CA ALA A 318 15.58 20.37 -17.53
C ALA A 318 16.94 19.84 -17.04
N ASN A 319 17.11 18.54 -16.93
CA ASN A 319 18.39 17.89 -16.68
C ASN A 319 18.95 17.28 -17.99
N PRO A 320 19.94 17.91 -18.62
CA PRO A 320 20.45 17.47 -19.92
C PRO A 320 21.17 16.11 -19.85
N LEU A 321 21.52 15.62 -18.67
CA LEU A 321 22.17 14.31 -18.51
C LEU A 321 21.17 13.17 -18.71
N LEU A 322 19.90 13.38 -18.40
CA LEU A 322 18.87 12.34 -18.49
C LEU A 322 18.60 11.85 -19.90
N ILE A 323 18.84 12.66 -20.93
CA ILE A 323 18.63 12.21 -22.34
C ILE A 323 19.63 11.13 -22.75
N ASN A 324 20.78 11.06 -22.08
CA ASN A 324 21.81 10.06 -22.31
C ASN A 324 21.81 8.94 -21.25
N ASP A 325 20.92 9.01 -20.27
CA ASP A 325 20.75 7.97 -19.27
C ASP A 325 20.27 6.67 -19.95
N GLU A 326 20.94 5.56 -19.65
CA GLU A 326 20.66 4.25 -20.27
C GLU A 326 19.22 3.79 -20.11
N ARG A 327 18.52 4.28 -19.10
CA ARG A 327 17.09 3.97 -18.88
C ARG A 327 16.17 4.65 -19.89
N PHE A 328 16.51 5.88 -20.32
CA PHE A 328 15.64 6.74 -21.13
C PHE A 328 16.13 6.91 -22.57
N ALA A 329 17.43 6.91 -22.79
CA ALA A 329 18.06 7.11 -24.11
C ALA A 329 17.50 6.21 -25.22
N PRO A 330 17.16 4.92 -24.98
CA PRO A 330 16.66 4.03 -26.03
C PRO A 330 15.37 4.51 -26.70
N ALA A 331 14.50 5.25 -26.00
CA ALA A 331 13.28 5.81 -26.59
C ALA A 331 13.55 7.08 -27.43
N GLY A 332 14.77 7.63 -27.38
CA GLY A 332 15.17 8.86 -28.08
C GLY A 332 14.43 10.13 -27.61
N VAL A 333 13.72 10.06 -26.51
CA VAL A 333 12.94 11.16 -25.92
C VAL A 333 12.69 10.91 -24.44
N LEU A 334 12.68 11.98 -23.63
CA LEU A 334 12.28 11.91 -22.24
C LEU A 334 10.75 12.02 -22.10
N ALA A 335 10.20 11.41 -21.06
CA ALA A 335 8.82 11.67 -20.65
C ALA A 335 8.60 13.17 -20.39
N PRO A 336 7.38 13.70 -20.57
CA PRO A 336 7.13 15.12 -20.36
C PRO A 336 7.50 15.55 -18.94
N LYS A 337 8.19 16.67 -18.78
CA LYS A 337 8.58 17.23 -17.47
C LYS A 337 7.41 17.36 -16.47
N SER A 338 6.21 17.53 -16.96
CA SER A 338 5.00 17.65 -16.14
C SER A 338 4.38 16.30 -15.74
N LYS A 339 4.92 15.17 -16.24
CA LYS A 339 4.34 13.82 -16.10
C LYS A 339 5.42 12.75 -16.15
N ALA A 340 5.82 12.28 -14.97
CA ALA A 340 6.87 11.27 -14.81
C ALA A 340 6.41 9.83 -15.14
N ASP A 341 5.11 9.62 -15.38
CA ASP A 341 4.49 8.30 -15.50
C ASP A 341 5.34 7.34 -16.36
N LEU A 342 5.55 7.65 -17.63
CA LEU A 342 6.36 6.81 -18.52
C LEU A 342 7.88 6.84 -18.24
N ALA A 343 8.37 7.74 -17.39
CA ALA A 343 9.76 7.66 -16.92
C ALA A 343 9.92 6.50 -15.92
N PHE A 344 8.96 6.28 -15.01
CA PHE A 344 8.94 5.08 -14.17
C PHE A 344 8.83 3.80 -15.01
N THR A 345 7.97 3.78 -16.03
CA THR A 345 7.84 2.66 -16.97
C THR A 345 9.17 2.32 -17.65
N MET A 346 9.89 3.32 -18.16
CA MET A 346 11.20 3.14 -18.80
C MET A 346 12.27 2.67 -17.80
N HIS A 347 12.28 3.23 -16.58
CA HIS A 347 13.17 2.78 -15.51
C HIS A 347 12.94 1.30 -15.18
N MET A 348 11.66 0.90 -14.97
CA MET A 348 11.33 -0.50 -14.70
C MET A 348 11.75 -1.44 -15.82
N LEU A 349 11.52 -1.04 -17.09
CA LEU A 349 11.95 -1.82 -18.24
C LEU A 349 13.48 -1.99 -18.28
N SER A 350 14.23 -0.93 -18.01
CA SER A 350 15.70 -0.99 -18.01
C SER A 350 16.22 -2.03 -17.00
N TRP A 351 15.67 -2.04 -15.81
CA TRP A 351 16.10 -2.91 -14.72
C TRP A 351 15.45 -4.30 -14.68
N LEU A 352 14.52 -4.54 -15.59
CA LEU A 352 13.86 -5.84 -15.70
C LEU A 352 14.84 -6.90 -16.22
N ALA A 353 14.86 -8.07 -15.58
CA ALA A 353 15.57 -9.25 -16.10
C ALA A 353 14.96 -9.71 -17.43
N VAL A 354 15.76 -10.40 -18.26
CA VAL A 354 15.30 -10.92 -19.57
C VAL A 354 14.08 -11.83 -19.39
N ASN A 355 14.08 -12.69 -18.37
CA ASN A 355 12.97 -13.58 -18.00
C ASN A 355 11.99 -12.95 -17.01
N GLY A 356 12.13 -11.65 -16.75
CA GLY A 356 11.33 -10.91 -15.78
C GLY A 356 9.98 -10.45 -16.35
N THR A 357 9.09 -10.08 -15.41
CA THR A 357 7.81 -9.41 -15.72
C THR A 357 7.69 -8.19 -14.83
N ALA A 358 7.34 -7.05 -15.41
CA ALA A 358 7.02 -5.83 -14.67
C ALA A 358 5.54 -5.50 -14.84
N ALA A 359 4.89 -5.04 -13.77
CA ALA A 359 3.50 -4.59 -13.77
C ALA A 359 3.40 -3.25 -13.04
N ILE A 360 2.98 -2.22 -13.75
CA ILE A 360 2.85 -0.85 -13.23
C ILE A 360 1.41 -0.37 -13.34
N VAL A 361 0.93 0.25 -12.27
CA VAL A 361 -0.36 0.97 -12.31
C VAL A 361 -0.12 2.33 -12.95
N GLU A 362 -0.88 2.62 -13.99
CA GLU A 362 -0.74 3.83 -14.77
C GLU A 362 -2.06 4.61 -14.89
N PHE A 363 -1.94 5.90 -15.09
CA PHE A 363 -3.05 6.75 -15.45
C PHE A 363 -3.39 6.55 -16.92
N PRO A 364 -4.66 6.34 -17.32
CA PRO A 364 -5.02 5.94 -18.68
C PRO A 364 -4.52 6.88 -19.78
N GLY A 365 -4.26 8.14 -19.46
CA GLY A 365 -3.75 9.11 -20.40
C GLY A 365 -2.43 8.72 -21.07
N VAL A 366 -1.56 7.96 -20.39
CA VAL A 366 -0.29 7.49 -20.98
C VAL A 366 -0.50 6.56 -22.17
N LEU A 367 -1.68 5.92 -22.24
CA LEU A 367 -2.00 4.93 -23.28
C LEU A 367 -2.31 5.56 -24.65
N TYR A 368 -2.72 6.85 -24.71
CA TYR A 368 -3.18 7.47 -25.97
C TYR A 368 -2.67 8.89 -26.23
N ARG A 369 -2.08 9.59 -25.24
CA ARG A 369 -1.59 10.95 -25.46
C ARG A 369 -0.49 10.98 -26.53
N GLY A 370 -0.43 12.10 -27.26
CA GLY A 370 0.57 12.35 -28.31
C GLY A 370 1.94 12.81 -27.77
N GLY A 371 2.77 13.36 -28.65
CA GLY A 371 4.07 13.94 -28.28
C GLY A 371 5.11 12.94 -27.80
N ALA A 372 5.79 13.25 -26.70
CA ALA A 372 6.84 12.40 -26.14
C ALA A 372 6.29 11.05 -25.65
N GLU A 373 5.10 11.03 -25.01
CA GLU A 373 4.47 9.80 -24.53
C GLU A 373 4.17 8.84 -25.70
N LYS A 374 3.72 9.32 -26.86
CA LYS A 374 3.56 8.50 -28.08
C LYS A 374 4.88 7.91 -28.55
N LYS A 375 5.97 8.68 -28.55
CA LYS A 375 7.29 8.19 -28.97
C LYS A 375 7.80 7.07 -28.06
N ILE A 376 7.57 7.20 -26.74
CA ILE A 376 7.92 6.15 -25.78
C ILE A 376 7.06 4.91 -26.03
N ARG A 377 5.73 5.03 -26.20
CA ARG A 377 4.86 3.89 -26.55
C ARG A 377 5.31 3.21 -27.84
N LYS A 378 5.66 4.01 -28.85
CA LYS A 378 6.21 3.47 -30.12
C LYS A 378 7.45 2.62 -29.84
N TYR A 379 8.41 3.12 -29.05
CA TYR A 379 9.58 2.36 -28.66
C TYR A 379 9.21 1.05 -27.95
N LEU A 380 8.28 1.09 -26.98
CA LEU A 380 7.86 -0.08 -26.22
C LEU A 380 7.18 -1.15 -27.11
N ILE A 381 6.34 -0.73 -28.05
CA ILE A 381 5.60 -1.61 -28.98
C ILE A 381 6.52 -2.18 -30.05
N ASP A 382 7.31 -1.35 -30.72
CA ASP A 382 8.19 -1.78 -31.79
C ASP A 382 9.26 -2.79 -31.31
N ASN A 383 9.67 -2.69 -30.05
CA ASN A 383 10.59 -3.64 -29.42
C ASN A 383 9.89 -4.81 -28.69
N ASN A 384 8.58 -4.94 -28.86
CA ASN A 384 7.78 -6.03 -28.30
C ASN A 384 7.85 -6.15 -26.77
N TYR A 385 7.95 -5.02 -26.05
CA TYR A 385 8.06 -5.02 -24.59
C TYR A 385 6.70 -5.00 -23.86
N VAL A 386 5.63 -4.51 -24.51
CA VAL A 386 4.29 -4.50 -23.91
C VAL A 386 3.67 -5.89 -24.04
N ASP A 387 3.38 -6.54 -22.92
CA ASP A 387 2.76 -7.87 -22.87
C ASP A 387 1.24 -7.79 -22.73
N ALA A 388 0.74 -6.92 -21.85
CA ALA A 388 -0.69 -6.70 -21.66
C ALA A 388 -1.00 -5.28 -21.17
N VAL A 389 -2.23 -4.84 -21.42
CA VAL A 389 -2.85 -3.64 -20.84
C VAL A 389 -4.18 -4.05 -20.24
N ILE A 390 -4.37 -3.79 -18.94
CA ILE A 390 -5.56 -4.19 -18.20
C ILE A 390 -6.25 -2.92 -17.69
N GLN A 391 -7.45 -2.64 -18.15
CA GLN A 391 -8.29 -1.56 -17.64
C GLN A 391 -8.88 -1.97 -16.30
N LEU A 392 -8.67 -1.18 -15.26
CA LEU A 392 -9.26 -1.42 -13.93
C LEU A 392 -10.57 -0.64 -13.76
N PRO A 393 -11.43 -1.05 -12.81
CA PRO A 393 -12.61 -0.29 -12.43
C PRO A 393 -12.27 1.12 -11.92
N ALA A 394 -13.19 2.05 -12.12
CA ALA A 394 -13.14 3.35 -11.45
C ALA A 394 -13.30 3.21 -9.93
N ASP A 395 -13.03 4.27 -9.17
CA ASP A 395 -13.24 4.31 -7.71
C ASP A 395 -12.53 3.22 -6.88
N LEU A 396 -11.50 2.54 -7.40
CA LEU A 396 -10.70 1.58 -6.63
C LEU A 396 -9.73 2.28 -5.66
N PHE A 397 -9.02 3.29 -6.14
CA PHE A 397 -7.95 3.94 -5.38
C PHE A 397 -8.48 5.07 -4.49
N PHE A 398 -7.82 5.29 -3.36
CA PHE A 398 -8.09 6.45 -2.52
C PHE A 398 -7.62 7.73 -3.23
N GLY A 399 -8.34 8.83 -2.99
CA GLY A 399 -7.98 10.14 -3.57
C GLY A 399 -8.33 10.35 -5.04
N THR A 400 -8.76 9.33 -5.78
CA THR A 400 -9.21 9.46 -7.17
C THR A 400 -10.48 8.65 -7.45
N THR A 401 -11.28 9.15 -8.39
CA THR A 401 -12.44 8.43 -8.94
C THR A 401 -12.16 7.88 -10.33
N ILE A 402 -10.94 8.12 -10.84
CA ILE A 402 -10.57 7.78 -12.21
C ILE A 402 -10.25 6.30 -12.29
N ALA A 403 -10.71 5.64 -13.35
CA ALA A 403 -10.30 4.30 -13.69
C ALA A 403 -8.81 4.31 -14.07
N THR A 404 -8.00 3.50 -13.40
CA THR A 404 -6.57 3.29 -13.72
C THR A 404 -6.39 2.08 -14.62
N CYS A 405 -5.17 1.83 -15.06
CA CYS A 405 -4.85 0.62 -15.81
C CYS A 405 -3.56 -0.01 -15.29
N ILE A 406 -3.35 -1.29 -15.59
CA ILE A 406 -2.08 -1.98 -15.37
C ILE A 406 -1.41 -2.15 -16.73
N LEU A 407 -0.19 -1.64 -16.86
CA LEU A 407 0.68 -1.90 -17.99
C LEU A 407 1.66 -3.02 -17.61
N VAL A 408 1.67 -4.11 -18.39
CA VAL A 408 2.55 -5.25 -18.14
C VAL A 408 3.65 -5.30 -19.19
N LEU A 409 4.90 -5.37 -18.72
CA LEU A 409 6.10 -5.39 -19.56
C LEU A 409 6.86 -6.70 -19.41
N LYS A 410 7.41 -7.19 -20.54
CA LYS A 410 8.34 -8.32 -20.60
C LYS A 410 9.43 -8.05 -21.64
N LYS A 411 10.68 -8.39 -21.34
CA LYS A 411 11.77 -8.32 -22.34
C LYS A 411 11.80 -9.51 -23.28
N SER A 412 11.34 -10.68 -22.84
CA SER A 412 11.32 -11.90 -23.66
C SER A 412 9.89 -12.40 -23.78
N LYS A 413 9.26 -12.11 -24.92
CA LYS A 413 7.94 -12.60 -25.29
C LYS A 413 8.07 -13.66 -26.38
N LYS A 414 7.17 -14.65 -26.38
CA LYS A 414 7.12 -15.71 -27.42
C LYS A 414 6.34 -15.26 -28.67
N THR A 415 5.43 -14.31 -28.53
CA THR A 415 4.57 -13.76 -29.59
C THR A 415 4.69 -12.25 -29.63
N SER A 416 4.28 -11.62 -30.72
CA SER A 416 4.25 -10.16 -30.84
C SER A 416 2.91 -9.54 -30.42
N ASP A 417 1.91 -10.37 -30.06
CA ASP A 417 0.59 -9.86 -29.71
C ASP A 417 0.61 -9.23 -28.33
N VAL A 418 -0.17 -8.17 -28.17
CA VAL A 418 -0.48 -7.52 -26.89
C VAL A 418 -1.87 -7.95 -26.45
N LEU A 419 -2.01 -8.36 -25.20
CA LEU A 419 -3.29 -8.70 -24.59
C LEU A 419 -3.95 -7.46 -23.99
N PHE A 420 -5.18 -7.17 -24.39
CA PHE A 420 -6.02 -6.13 -23.81
C PHE A 420 -7.13 -6.76 -23.00
N ILE A 421 -7.30 -6.34 -21.73
CA ILE A 421 -8.34 -6.83 -20.81
C ILE A 421 -9.15 -5.64 -20.30
N ASP A 422 -10.45 -5.65 -20.52
CA ASP A 422 -11.39 -4.68 -19.93
C ASP A 422 -12.00 -5.26 -18.66
N ALA A 423 -11.36 -4.97 -17.52
CA ALA A 423 -11.87 -5.32 -16.22
C ALA A 423 -12.67 -4.17 -15.55
N SER A 424 -13.12 -3.17 -16.32
CA SER A 424 -13.82 -2.00 -15.78
C SER A 424 -15.13 -2.34 -15.05
N ALA A 425 -15.75 -3.46 -15.38
CA ALA A 425 -16.96 -3.99 -14.75
C ALA A 425 -16.68 -5.00 -13.61
N GLU A 426 -15.42 -5.38 -13.38
CA GLU A 426 -15.01 -6.39 -12.42
C GLU A 426 -14.89 -5.83 -11.01
N TYR A 427 -16.02 -5.51 -10.36
CA TYR A 427 -15.98 -4.97 -9.00
C TYR A 427 -17.26 -5.28 -8.21
N LYS A 428 -17.13 -5.15 -6.90
CA LYS A 428 -18.27 -5.01 -5.98
C LYS A 428 -18.22 -3.63 -5.32
N ARG A 429 -19.35 -2.94 -5.29
CA ARG A 429 -19.46 -1.67 -4.56
C ARG A 429 -19.46 -1.91 -3.06
N VAL A 430 -18.51 -1.29 -2.33
CA VAL A 430 -18.41 -1.34 -0.88
C VAL A 430 -18.34 0.11 -0.34
N GLY A 431 -19.44 0.58 0.23
CA GLY A 431 -19.56 1.97 0.65
C GLY A 431 -19.39 2.94 -0.52
N THR A 432 -18.40 3.82 -0.45
CA THR A 432 -18.09 4.82 -1.49
C THR A 432 -17.05 4.36 -2.51
N LYS A 433 -16.48 3.15 -2.36
CA LYS A 433 -15.41 2.62 -3.20
C LYS A 433 -15.81 1.32 -3.89
N ASN A 434 -15.19 1.04 -5.01
CA ASN A 434 -15.23 -0.26 -5.66
C ASN A 434 -14.11 -1.13 -5.10
N MET A 435 -14.30 -2.45 -5.11
CA MET A 435 -13.35 -3.44 -4.62
C MET A 435 -13.27 -4.61 -5.60
N LEU A 436 -12.05 -5.06 -5.90
CA LEU A 436 -11.81 -6.29 -6.66
C LEU A 436 -11.91 -7.50 -5.71
N LEU A 437 -13.00 -8.26 -5.81
CA LEU A 437 -13.11 -9.52 -5.07
C LEU A 437 -12.17 -10.59 -5.67
N LYS A 438 -11.99 -11.70 -4.94
CA LYS A 438 -11.14 -12.81 -5.40
C LYS A 438 -11.58 -13.40 -6.75
N GLU A 439 -12.87 -13.47 -7.00
CA GLU A 439 -13.44 -13.90 -8.28
C GLU A 439 -13.06 -12.98 -9.44
N HIS A 440 -13.09 -11.65 -9.23
CA HIS A 440 -12.68 -10.67 -10.23
C HIS A 440 -11.19 -10.79 -10.55
N GLN A 441 -10.34 -10.88 -9.50
CA GLN A 441 -8.91 -11.11 -9.67
C GLN A 441 -8.62 -12.42 -10.41
N ALA A 442 -9.36 -13.50 -10.08
CA ALA A 442 -9.20 -14.80 -10.72
C ALA A 442 -9.56 -14.76 -12.21
N ARG A 443 -10.64 -14.04 -12.59
CA ARG A 443 -11.02 -13.86 -14.00
C ARG A 443 -9.95 -13.09 -14.78
N ILE A 444 -9.48 -11.97 -14.26
CA ILE A 444 -8.39 -11.19 -14.87
C ILE A 444 -7.13 -12.05 -15.03
N LEU A 445 -6.72 -12.74 -13.97
CA LEU A 445 -5.53 -13.58 -13.97
C LEU A 445 -5.66 -14.78 -14.92
N ASN A 446 -6.85 -15.38 -15.02
CA ASN A 446 -7.13 -16.44 -15.98
C ASN A 446 -6.95 -15.94 -17.42
N ALA A 447 -7.61 -14.85 -17.81
CA ALA A 447 -7.44 -14.25 -19.14
C ALA A 447 -5.98 -13.89 -19.44
N PHE A 448 -5.26 -13.33 -18.46
CA PHE A 448 -3.84 -13.03 -18.59
C PHE A 448 -2.99 -14.29 -18.80
N THR A 449 -3.32 -15.39 -18.16
CA THR A 449 -2.55 -16.64 -18.20
C THR A 449 -2.83 -17.44 -19.45
N THR A 450 -4.12 -17.62 -19.80
CA THR A 450 -4.54 -18.42 -20.96
C THR A 450 -4.34 -17.66 -22.28
N ARG A 451 -4.44 -16.33 -22.24
CA ARG A 451 -4.41 -15.43 -23.42
C ARG A 451 -5.50 -15.78 -24.44
N GLU A 452 -6.59 -16.36 -23.98
CA GLU A 452 -7.75 -16.66 -24.83
C GLU A 452 -8.64 -15.42 -24.96
N PRO A 453 -9.04 -15.04 -26.19
CA PRO A 453 -10.01 -13.96 -26.37
C PRO A 453 -11.36 -14.29 -25.74
N GLU A 454 -11.99 -13.29 -25.13
CA GLU A 454 -13.33 -13.37 -24.52
C GLU A 454 -14.10 -12.09 -24.94
N ASP A 455 -15.27 -12.25 -25.53
CA ASP A 455 -16.09 -11.13 -26.00
C ASP A 455 -16.35 -10.12 -24.87
N HIS A 456 -16.22 -8.84 -25.16
CA HIS A 456 -16.39 -7.71 -24.24
C HIS A 456 -15.43 -7.70 -23.02
N PHE A 457 -14.44 -8.61 -22.97
CA PHE A 457 -13.54 -8.72 -21.83
C PHE A 457 -12.05 -8.77 -22.21
N ALA A 458 -11.66 -9.61 -23.18
CA ALA A 458 -10.24 -9.76 -23.49
C ALA A 458 -10.00 -10.00 -24.99
N THR A 459 -8.97 -9.36 -25.56
CA THR A 459 -8.58 -9.56 -26.96
C THR A 459 -7.06 -9.53 -27.14
N LEU A 460 -6.56 -10.23 -28.16
CA LEU A 460 -5.16 -10.18 -28.60
C LEU A 460 -5.06 -9.30 -29.85
N VAL A 461 -4.12 -8.38 -29.84
CA VAL A 461 -3.91 -7.44 -30.94
C VAL A 461 -2.44 -7.47 -31.39
N GLY A 462 -2.20 -7.65 -32.67
CA GLY A 462 -0.86 -7.61 -33.26
C GLY A 462 -0.23 -6.22 -33.16
N ILE A 463 1.09 -6.17 -33.04
CA ILE A 463 1.81 -4.88 -32.97
C ILE A 463 1.62 -4.03 -34.23
N GLU A 464 1.37 -4.65 -35.39
CA GLU A 464 1.10 -3.95 -36.65
C GLU A 464 -0.22 -3.19 -36.63
N ASP A 465 -1.26 -3.78 -36.04
CA ASP A 465 -2.56 -3.14 -35.83
C ASP A 465 -2.47 -1.98 -34.83
N ILE A 466 -1.67 -2.16 -33.79
CA ILE A 466 -1.40 -1.10 -32.80
C ILE A 466 -0.64 0.07 -33.48
N ALA A 467 0.36 -0.23 -34.30
CA ALA A 467 1.09 0.78 -35.04
C ALA A 467 0.18 1.55 -36.02
N THR A 468 -0.73 0.87 -36.71
CA THR A 468 -1.73 1.47 -37.59
C THR A 468 -2.70 2.36 -36.85
N ASN A 469 -3.03 2.01 -35.60
CA ASN A 469 -3.84 2.82 -34.68
C ASN A 469 -3.02 3.86 -33.89
N ASP A 470 -2.00 4.42 -34.50
CA ASP A 470 -1.18 5.51 -34.00
C ASP A 470 -0.50 5.22 -32.65
N TYR A 471 -0.17 3.97 -32.37
CA TYR A 471 0.37 3.48 -31.10
C TYR A 471 -0.52 3.80 -29.89
N ASN A 472 -1.82 3.92 -30.11
CA ASN A 472 -2.80 3.98 -29.05
C ASN A 472 -2.96 2.58 -28.44
N ILE A 473 -2.74 2.45 -27.14
CA ILE A 473 -2.87 1.19 -26.39
C ILE A 473 -3.96 1.28 -25.32
N ALA A 474 -4.95 2.18 -25.49
CA ALA A 474 -6.12 2.20 -24.62
C ALA A 474 -6.99 0.97 -24.87
N VAL A 475 -7.40 0.30 -23.80
CA VAL A 475 -8.18 -0.96 -23.87
C VAL A 475 -9.47 -0.76 -24.65
N SER A 476 -10.17 0.36 -24.45
CA SER A 476 -11.41 0.70 -25.17
C SER A 476 -11.26 0.87 -26.68
N SER A 477 -10.02 0.90 -27.20
CA SER A 477 -9.77 0.93 -28.66
C SER A 477 -9.79 -0.46 -29.29
N TYR A 478 -9.79 -1.53 -28.47
CA TYR A 478 -9.65 -2.92 -28.95
C TYR A 478 -10.67 -3.87 -28.32
N VAL A 479 -11.19 -3.56 -27.11
CA VAL A 479 -12.24 -4.34 -26.47
C VAL A 479 -13.52 -3.51 -26.48
N GLU A 480 -14.53 -3.99 -27.19
CA GLU A 480 -15.85 -3.35 -27.21
C GLU A 480 -16.56 -3.60 -25.89
N SER A 481 -17.04 -2.54 -25.24
CA SER A 481 -17.84 -2.67 -24.02
C SER A 481 -19.20 -3.30 -24.37
N GLU A 482 -19.69 -4.16 -23.47
CA GLU A 482 -21.05 -4.69 -23.59
C GLU A 482 -22.07 -3.55 -23.58
N ASP A 483 -22.97 -3.51 -24.57
CA ASP A 483 -24.05 -2.53 -24.60
C ASP A 483 -25.15 -2.90 -23.61
N ILE A 484 -24.94 -2.51 -22.35
CA ILE A 484 -25.90 -2.70 -21.25
C ILE A 484 -27.04 -1.68 -21.26
N ARG A 485 -27.16 -0.84 -22.30
CA ARG A 485 -28.29 0.07 -22.43
C ARG A 485 -29.56 -0.75 -22.57
N THR A 486 -30.37 -0.75 -21.53
CA THR A 486 -31.75 -1.24 -21.63
C THR A 486 -32.45 -0.40 -22.69
N GLU A 487 -33.03 -1.06 -23.72
CA GLU A 487 -33.93 -0.36 -24.64
C GLU A 487 -35.03 0.30 -23.80
N VAL A 488 -34.93 1.61 -23.67
CA VAL A 488 -35.93 2.38 -22.96
C VAL A 488 -37.16 2.45 -23.85
N ASP A 489 -38.19 1.70 -23.51
CA ASP A 489 -39.50 1.82 -24.15
C ASP A 489 -40.07 3.21 -23.82
N ILE A 490 -39.79 4.16 -24.73
CA ILE A 490 -40.22 5.57 -24.60
C ILE A 490 -41.73 5.68 -24.39
N VAL A 491 -42.51 4.73 -24.97
CA VAL A 491 -43.98 4.73 -24.84
C VAL A 491 -44.39 4.39 -23.41
N LYS A 492 -43.78 3.36 -22.82
CA LYS A 492 -44.02 2.98 -21.42
C LYS A 492 -43.56 4.07 -20.45
N LEU A 493 -42.37 4.65 -20.71
CA LEU A 493 -41.85 5.74 -19.89
C LEU A 493 -42.77 6.98 -19.91
N ASN A 494 -43.27 7.36 -21.08
CA ASN A 494 -44.22 8.46 -21.21
C ASN A 494 -45.56 8.19 -20.49
N VAL A 495 -46.04 6.95 -20.54
CA VAL A 495 -47.25 6.55 -19.78
C VAL A 495 -46.99 6.64 -18.27
N GLU A 496 -45.84 6.22 -17.82
CA GLU A 496 -45.48 6.30 -16.39
C GLU A 496 -45.30 7.75 -15.93
N ILE A 497 -44.65 8.59 -16.73
CA ILE A 497 -44.53 10.04 -16.47
C ILE A 497 -45.93 10.69 -16.40
N ALA A 498 -46.82 10.38 -17.32
CA ALA A 498 -48.16 10.92 -17.29
C ALA A 498 -48.94 10.51 -16.02
N ARG A 499 -48.78 9.25 -15.58
CA ARG A 499 -49.37 8.74 -14.32
C ARG A 499 -48.82 9.48 -13.09
N ILE A 500 -47.48 9.69 -13.04
CA ILE A 500 -46.81 10.40 -11.93
C ILE A 500 -47.30 11.87 -11.88
N VAL A 501 -47.37 12.56 -13.02
CA VAL A 501 -47.84 13.94 -13.12
C VAL A 501 -49.29 14.06 -12.68
N ALA A 502 -50.18 13.14 -13.10
CA ALA A 502 -51.57 13.09 -12.66
C ALA A 502 -51.66 12.93 -11.13
N ARG A 503 -50.88 12.00 -10.56
CA ARG A 503 -50.83 11.77 -9.11
C ARG A 503 -50.31 12.97 -8.33
N GLN A 504 -49.29 13.65 -8.88
CA GLN A 504 -48.77 14.89 -8.31
C GLN A 504 -49.84 16.01 -8.28
N ALA A 505 -50.64 16.13 -9.34
CA ALA A 505 -51.74 17.11 -9.41
C ALA A 505 -52.83 16.82 -8.37
N GLU A 506 -53.23 15.54 -8.19
CA GLU A 506 -54.17 15.12 -7.14
C GLU A 506 -53.66 15.46 -5.73
N LEU A 507 -52.40 15.11 -5.44
CA LEU A 507 -51.79 15.41 -4.14
C LEU A 507 -51.71 16.89 -3.88
N ARG A 508 -51.38 17.71 -4.91
CA ARG A 508 -51.33 19.16 -4.80
C ARG A 508 -52.70 19.75 -4.51
N THR A 509 -53.76 19.23 -5.17
CA THR A 509 -55.14 19.62 -4.91
C THR A 509 -55.55 19.29 -3.46
N SER A 510 -55.19 18.09 -2.98
CA SER A 510 -55.47 17.68 -1.58
C SER A 510 -54.75 18.55 -0.56
N ILE A 511 -53.49 18.88 -0.82
CA ILE A 511 -52.72 19.79 0.05
C ILE A 511 -53.36 21.20 0.07
N ASN A 512 -53.73 21.74 -1.10
CA ASN A 512 -54.37 23.05 -1.18
C ASN A 512 -55.71 23.08 -0.45
N ALA A 513 -56.49 21.98 -0.49
CA ALA A 513 -57.73 21.86 0.27
C ALA A 513 -57.49 21.91 1.79
N ILE A 514 -56.49 21.14 2.27
CA ILE A 514 -56.09 21.16 3.69
C ILE A 514 -55.59 22.55 4.12
N VAL A 515 -54.78 23.21 3.29
CA VAL A 515 -54.31 24.58 3.59
C VAL A 515 -55.47 25.55 3.68
N SER A 516 -56.43 25.49 2.73
CA SER A 516 -57.61 26.33 2.75
C SER A 516 -58.52 26.09 3.98
N GLU A 517 -58.65 24.84 4.45
CA GLU A 517 -59.37 24.52 5.69
C GLU A 517 -58.64 25.10 6.92
N LEU A 518 -57.30 25.00 6.97
CA LEU A 518 -56.51 25.57 8.07
C LEU A 518 -56.58 27.10 8.08
N GLU A 519 -56.54 27.76 6.92
CA GLU A 519 -56.68 29.21 6.78
C GLU A 519 -58.09 29.67 7.17
N ALA A 520 -59.11 28.92 6.81
CA ALA A 520 -60.51 29.23 7.20
C ALA A 520 -60.78 28.99 8.69
N GLY A 521 -60.11 27.97 9.32
CA GLY A 521 -60.22 27.67 10.74
C GLY A 521 -59.43 28.61 11.64
N GLY A 522 -58.44 29.34 11.09
CA GLY A 522 -57.58 30.29 11.84
C GLY A 522 -58.20 31.68 12.12
N ASN A 523 -59.41 31.96 11.66
CA ASN A 523 -60.12 33.23 11.86
C ASN A 523 -61.23 33.15 12.92
N ALA A 524 -61.09 32.42 14.00
CA ALA A 524 -61.92 32.56 15.17
C ALA A 524 -61.32 33.63 16.10
N PRO A 525 -61.98 34.75 16.38
CA PRO A 525 -61.46 35.76 17.30
C PRO A 525 -61.47 35.20 18.71
N VAL A 526 -60.37 35.37 19.44
CA VAL A 526 -60.27 35.23 20.91
C VAL A 526 -60.90 36.43 21.56
#